data_6dc85512d43f759b5ec2f5729aacd0ec
#
_entry.id   6dc85512d43f759b5ec2f5729aacd0ec
#
_cell.length_a   1.000
_cell.length_b   1.000
_cell.length_c   1.000
_cell.angle_alpha   90.00
_cell.angle_beta   90.00
_cell.angle_gamma   90.00
#
_symmetry.space_group_name_H-M   'P 1'
#
loop_
_entity.id
_entity.type
_entity.pdbx_description
1 polymer ?
#
loop_
_entity_poly.entity_id
_entity_poly.type
_entity_poly.pdbx_seq_one_letter_code
_entity_poly.pdbx_strand_id
1 'polypeptide(L)'
;SSFEEIGAIIKAVDHPNLKVCLDTEHCFAAGYNIASKDSINSVMEEFDSKIGLERLVAVHANDAKVEFGSGVDRHENIGEGYIGIEGFEAILGEPAFSEVPFFLEVPGFEGDGPDEENMNRLKSIRSKLLKD
;
A
#
# COMPACT_ATOMS: atom_id res chain seq x y z
N SER A 1 -6.88 -0.78 -11.59
CA SER A 1 -7.87 -1.83 -11.29
C SER A 1 -8.61 -1.50 -10.01
N SER A 2 -9.91 -1.67 -9.99
CA SER A 2 -10.70 -1.48 -8.79
C SER A 2 -10.73 -2.78 -7.97
N PHE A 3 -11.05 -2.65 -6.68
CA PHE A 3 -11.25 -3.82 -5.82
C PHE A 3 -12.38 -4.69 -6.35
N GLU A 4 -13.41 -4.07 -6.91
CA GLU A 4 -14.53 -4.80 -7.50
C GLU A 4 -14.08 -5.67 -8.68
N GLU A 5 -13.24 -5.13 -9.56
CA GLU A 5 -12.70 -5.87 -10.69
C GLU A 5 -11.82 -7.02 -10.24
N ILE A 6 -10.94 -6.77 -9.28
CA ILE A 6 -10.07 -7.81 -8.71
C ILE A 6 -10.90 -8.90 -8.06
N GLY A 7 -11.91 -8.51 -7.28
CA GLY A 7 -12.83 -9.45 -6.65
C GLY A 7 -13.56 -10.32 -7.65
N ALA A 8 -13.98 -9.73 -8.78
CA ALA A 8 -14.64 -10.47 -9.85
C ALA A 8 -13.71 -11.50 -10.50
N ILE A 9 -12.43 -11.13 -10.72
CA ILE A 9 -11.42 -12.04 -11.27
C ILE A 9 -11.19 -13.22 -10.31
N ILE A 10 -11.03 -12.93 -9.03
CA ILE A 10 -10.82 -13.96 -8.00
C ILE A 10 -12.00 -14.94 -7.97
N LYS A 11 -13.20 -14.42 -8.02
CA LYS A 11 -14.41 -15.23 -8.00
C LYS A 11 -14.52 -16.10 -9.26
N ALA A 12 -14.15 -15.53 -10.40
CA ALA A 12 -14.21 -16.26 -11.67
C ALA A 12 -13.18 -17.39 -11.74
N VAL A 13 -11.96 -17.17 -11.24
CA VAL A 13 -10.91 -18.16 -11.18
C VAL A 13 -11.21 -19.24 -10.14
N ASP A 14 -11.77 -18.81 -9.01
CA ASP A 14 -12.22 -19.68 -7.91
C ASP A 14 -11.17 -20.72 -7.47
N HIS A 15 -9.96 -20.22 -7.15
CA HIS A 15 -8.89 -21.08 -6.67
C HIS A 15 -8.36 -20.57 -5.33
N PRO A 16 -8.19 -21.45 -4.32
CA PRO A 16 -7.78 -21.04 -2.97
C PRO A 16 -6.37 -20.45 -2.90
N ASN A 17 -5.51 -20.77 -3.87
CA ASN A 17 -4.13 -20.26 -3.89
C ASN A 17 -3.99 -18.91 -4.61
N LEU A 18 -5.07 -18.38 -5.18
CA LEU A 18 -5.03 -17.05 -5.80
C LEU A 18 -5.10 -16.00 -4.69
N LYS A 19 -4.03 -15.25 -4.55
CA LYS A 19 -3.86 -14.23 -3.50
C LYS A 19 -3.63 -12.86 -4.12
N VAL A 20 -3.59 -11.83 -3.27
CA VAL A 20 -3.47 -10.43 -3.71
C VAL A 20 -2.26 -9.78 -3.06
N CYS A 21 -1.50 -9.07 -3.89
CA CYS A 21 -0.48 -8.13 -3.44
C CYS A 21 -1.02 -6.72 -3.68
N LEU A 22 -1.04 -5.90 -2.63
CA LEU A 22 -1.55 -4.54 -2.73
C LEU A 22 -0.37 -3.58 -2.87
N ASP A 23 -0.43 -2.70 -3.88
CA ASP A 23 0.58 -1.67 -4.10
C ASP A 23 0.02 -0.34 -3.59
N THR A 24 0.76 0.32 -2.69
CA THR A 24 0.28 1.55 -2.05
C THR A 24 0.16 2.72 -3.03
N GLU A 25 1.13 2.86 -3.95
CA GLU A 25 1.07 3.89 -4.98
C GLU A 25 -0.13 3.66 -5.91
N HIS A 26 -0.28 2.43 -6.37
CA HIS A 26 -1.35 2.07 -7.29
C HIS A 26 -2.73 2.35 -6.68
N CYS A 27 -2.94 1.97 -5.43
CA CYS A 27 -4.19 2.24 -4.72
C CYS A 27 -4.46 3.74 -4.61
N PHE A 28 -3.45 4.50 -4.23
CA PHE A 28 -3.55 5.95 -4.08
C PHE A 28 -3.91 6.63 -5.41
N ALA A 29 -3.20 6.26 -6.46
CA ALA A 29 -3.44 6.79 -7.81
C ALA A 29 -4.81 6.37 -8.34
N ALA A 30 -5.29 5.20 -7.96
CA ALA A 30 -6.60 4.70 -8.39
C ALA A 30 -7.79 5.32 -7.63
N GLY A 31 -7.52 6.16 -6.64
CA GLY A 31 -8.56 6.86 -5.90
C GLY A 31 -8.93 6.23 -4.56
N TYR A 32 -8.13 5.27 -4.06
CA TYR A 32 -8.31 4.73 -2.72
C TYR A 32 -7.41 5.48 -1.76
N ASN A 33 -7.99 6.28 -0.88
CA ASN A 33 -7.20 7.13 0.01
C ASN A 33 -6.64 6.36 1.20
N ILE A 34 -5.50 5.75 1.00
CA ILE A 34 -4.76 5.01 2.05
C ILE A 34 -3.78 5.92 2.80
N ALA A 35 -3.68 7.19 2.42
CA ALA A 35 -2.73 8.14 2.98
C ALA A 35 -3.26 8.90 4.19
N SER A 36 -4.40 8.53 4.71
CA SER A 36 -5.03 9.20 5.85
C SER A 36 -5.55 8.18 6.85
N LYS A 37 -5.30 8.44 8.13
CA LYS A 37 -5.82 7.61 9.22
C LYS A 37 -7.36 7.59 9.24
N ASP A 38 -7.97 8.69 8.78
CA ASP A 38 -9.44 8.81 8.79
C ASP A 38 -10.10 7.99 7.69
N SER A 39 -9.40 7.71 6.60
CA SER A 39 -9.98 7.04 5.44
C SER A 39 -9.46 5.63 5.17
N ILE A 40 -8.26 5.29 5.64
CA ILE A 40 -7.66 3.99 5.34
C ILE A 40 -8.51 2.83 5.85
N ASN A 41 -9.15 2.98 6.98
CA ASN A 41 -9.99 1.93 7.53
C ASN A 41 -11.15 1.61 6.58
N SER A 42 -11.80 2.65 6.03
CA SER A 42 -12.90 2.45 5.06
C SER A 42 -12.41 1.80 3.78
N VAL A 43 -11.19 2.16 3.32
CA VAL A 43 -10.59 1.51 2.15
C VAL A 43 -10.39 0.03 2.39
N MET A 44 -9.87 -0.35 3.56
CA MET A 44 -9.65 -1.75 3.88
C MET A 44 -10.94 -2.51 4.16
N GLU A 45 -11.98 -1.85 4.63
CA GLU A 45 -13.31 -2.45 4.74
C GLU A 45 -13.87 -2.78 3.34
N GLU A 46 -13.66 -1.89 2.38
CA GLU A 46 -14.06 -2.14 1.00
C GLU A 46 -13.27 -3.30 0.40
N PHE A 47 -11.95 -3.34 0.64
CA PHE A 47 -11.11 -4.45 0.22
C PHE A 47 -11.65 -5.78 0.78
N ASP A 48 -11.97 -5.81 2.07
CA ASP A 48 -12.50 -7.01 2.70
C ASP A 48 -13.84 -7.43 2.09
N SER A 49 -14.71 -6.47 1.84
CA SER A 49 -16.02 -6.73 1.24
C SER A 49 -15.94 -7.26 -0.19
N LYS A 50 -15.03 -6.72 -1.00
CA LYS A 50 -14.92 -7.05 -2.43
C LYS A 50 -13.98 -8.22 -2.72
N ILE A 51 -12.95 -8.39 -1.91
CA ILE A 51 -11.88 -9.37 -2.14
C ILE A 51 -11.78 -10.36 -0.98
N GLY A 52 -11.66 -9.84 0.23
CA GLY A 52 -11.42 -10.61 1.45
C GLY A 52 -10.00 -10.41 1.96
N LEU A 53 -9.87 -10.01 3.22
CA LEU A 53 -8.55 -9.76 3.85
C LEU A 53 -7.68 -11.01 3.90
N GLU A 54 -8.26 -12.20 3.94
CA GLU A 54 -7.55 -13.47 3.95
C GLU A 54 -6.76 -13.70 2.67
N ARG A 55 -7.07 -12.98 1.60
CA ARG A 55 -6.34 -13.09 0.33
C ARG A 55 -5.17 -12.11 0.22
N LEU A 56 -5.05 -11.18 1.14
CA LEU A 56 -3.96 -10.20 1.14
C LEU A 56 -2.71 -10.83 1.78
N VAL A 57 -1.67 -11.03 0.98
CA VAL A 57 -0.46 -11.73 1.43
C VAL A 57 0.80 -10.88 1.35
N ALA A 58 0.76 -9.74 0.68
CA ALA A 58 1.93 -8.87 0.53
C ALA A 58 1.48 -7.45 0.22
N VAL A 59 2.33 -6.48 0.56
CA VAL A 59 2.15 -5.09 0.21
C VAL A 59 3.42 -4.60 -0.48
N HIS A 60 3.27 -3.97 -1.64
CA HIS A 60 4.36 -3.21 -2.26
C HIS A 60 4.30 -1.80 -1.69
N ALA A 61 5.30 -1.44 -0.92
CA ALA A 61 5.37 -0.14 -0.23
C ALA A 61 6.08 0.87 -1.12
N ASN A 62 5.31 1.72 -1.77
CA ASN A 62 5.82 2.74 -2.69
C ASN A 62 5.11 4.05 -2.44
N ASP A 63 5.87 5.17 -2.41
CA ASP A 63 5.25 6.47 -2.39
C ASP A 63 4.80 6.83 -3.81
N ALA A 64 4.05 7.91 -3.96
CA ALA A 64 3.46 8.29 -5.23
C ALA A 64 4.07 9.60 -5.74
N LYS A 65 4.60 9.56 -6.96
CA LYS A 65 5.12 10.75 -7.64
C LYS A 65 3.99 11.60 -8.22
N VAL A 66 2.79 11.07 -8.22
CA VAL A 66 1.59 11.66 -8.83
C VAL A 66 0.52 11.88 -7.78
N GLU A 67 -0.42 12.77 -8.11
CA GLU A 67 -1.51 13.14 -7.20
C GLU A 67 -2.52 12.00 -7.02
N PHE A 68 -3.22 12.09 -5.90
CA PHE A 68 -4.33 11.19 -5.57
C PHE A 68 -5.34 11.15 -6.72
N GLY A 69 -5.72 9.93 -7.11
CA GLY A 69 -6.75 9.73 -8.13
C GLY A 69 -6.30 10.00 -9.56
N SER A 70 -5.00 10.21 -9.80
CA SER A 70 -4.48 10.53 -11.14
C SER A 70 -4.58 9.39 -12.14
N GLY A 71 -4.61 8.15 -11.66
CA GLY A 71 -4.61 6.96 -12.50
C GLY A 71 -3.24 6.64 -13.12
N VAL A 72 -2.18 7.30 -12.69
CA VAL A 72 -0.83 7.13 -13.23
C VAL A 72 0.03 6.34 -12.25
N ASP A 73 0.70 5.29 -12.75
CA ASP A 73 1.57 4.44 -11.94
C ASP A 73 3.01 4.98 -11.97
N ARG A 74 3.34 5.78 -10.97
CA ARG A 74 4.68 6.35 -10.81
C ARG A 74 5.12 6.27 -9.35
N HIS A 75 6.13 5.45 -9.10
CA HIS A 75 6.68 5.23 -7.77
C HIS A 75 7.65 6.34 -7.35
N GLU A 76 7.61 6.68 -6.07
CA GLU A 76 8.52 7.65 -5.47
C GLU A 76 9.14 7.04 -4.21
N ASN A 77 10.25 7.59 -3.78
CA ASN A 77 10.90 7.18 -2.54
C ASN A 77 10.01 7.49 -1.34
N ILE A 78 10.10 6.65 -0.31
CA ILE A 78 9.26 6.77 0.88
C ILE A 78 9.40 8.15 1.53
N GLY A 79 8.29 8.84 1.66
CA GLY A 79 8.24 10.17 2.28
C GLY A 79 8.45 11.32 1.31
N GLU A 80 8.87 11.04 0.06
CA GLU A 80 9.18 12.08 -0.93
C GLU A 80 8.02 12.36 -1.89
N GLY A 81 6.93 11.62 -1.77
CA GLY A 81 5.79 11.74 -2.67
C GLY A 81 4.52 12.26 -2.00
N TYR A 82 3.42 12.11 -2.71
CA TYR A 82 2.12 12.59 -2.28
C TYR A 82 1.49 11.76 -1.16
N ILE A 83 1.93 10.50 -0.96
CA ILE A 83 1.52 9.72 0.20
C ILE A 83 2.20 10.29 1.44
N GLY A 84 3.52 10.46 1.36
CA GLY A 84 4.32 11.10 2.40
C GLY A 84 4.48 10.29 3.66
N ILE A 85 5.23 10.83 4.61
CA ILE A 85 5.47 10.18 5.90
C ILE A 85 4.15 9.95 6.66
N GLU A 86 3.27 10.95 6.69
CA GLU A 86 1.98 10.82 7.36
C GLU A 86 1.13 9.70 6.76
N GLY A 87 1.16 9.57 5.43
CA GLY A 87 0.45 8.50 4.75
C GLY A 87 0.99 7.13 5.13
N PHE A 88 2.32 7.00 5.21
CA PHE A 88 2.92 5.72 5.63
C PHE A 88 2.70 5.45 7.11
N GLU A 89 2.54 6.48 7.94
CA GLU A 89 2.10 6.27 9.33
C GLU A 89 0.70 5.64 9.37
N ALA A 90 -0.19 6.11 8.53
CA ALA A 90 -1.54 5.53 8.41
C ALA A 90 -1.47 4.08 7.90
N ILE A 91 -0.65 3.83 6.88
CA ILE A 91 -0.51 2.50 6.27
C ILE A 91 0.08 1.50 7.26
N LEU A 92 1.21 1.83 7.87
CA LEU A 92 1.88 0.92 8.80
C LEU A 92 1.09 0.73 10.11
N GLY A 93 0.24 1.68 10.45
CA GLY A 93 -0.63 1.60 11.62
C GLY A 93 -1.95 0.88 11.37
N GLU A 94 -2.25 0.51 10.12
CA GLU A 94 -3.51 -0.15 9.79
C GLU A 94 -3.48 -1.62 10.23
N PRO A 95 -4.43 -2.05 11.08
CA PRO A 95 -4.45 -3.44 11.58
C PRO A 95 -4.46 -4.50 10.48
N ALA A 96 -5.09 -4.23 9.34
CA ALA A 96 -5.15 -5.18 8.24
C ALA A 96 -3.76 -5.54 7.69
N PHE A 97 -2.77 -4.68 7.89
CA PHE A 97 -1.41 -4.88 7.41
C PHE A 97 -0.44 -5.37 8.48
N SER A 98 -0.89 -5.57 9.72
CA SER A 98 0.00 -5.83 10.87
C SER A 98 0.89 -7.05 10.72
N GLU A 99 0.42 -8.08 10.01
CA GLU A 99 1.18 -9.32 9.82
C GLU A 99 1.50 -9.59 8.34
N VAL A 100 1.34 -8.59 7.50
CA VAL A 100 1.59 -8.71 6.06
C VAL A 100 2.98 -8.17 5.75
N PRO A 101 3.82 -8.92 5.02
CA PRO A 101 5.15 -8.43 4.63
C PRO A 101 5.06 -7.30 3.62
N PHE A 102 5.97 -6.33 3.76
CA PHE A 102 6.07 -5.16 2.90
C PHE A 102 7.36 -5.26 2.06
N PHE A 103 7.22 -5.00 0.77
CA PHE A 103 8.33 -5.02 -0.19
C PHE A 103 8.43 -3.66 -0.88
N LEU A 104 9.65 -3.15 -1.03
CA LEU A 104 9.90 -1.88 -1.70
C LEU A 104 10.09 -2.08 -3.20
N GLU A 105 9.50 -1.18 -4.00
CA GLU A 105 9.76 -1.10 -5.45
C GLU A 105 10.04 0.35 -5.86
N VAL A 106 10.51 1.15 -4.91
CA VAL A 106 10.82 2.57 -5.11
C VAL A 106 12.05 2.74 -6.02
N PRO A 107 12.21 3.94 -6.65
CA PRO A 107 13.35 4.17 -7.55
C PRO A 107 14.71 4.20 -6.86
N GLY A 108 14.75 4.51 -5.56
CA GLY A 108 15.98 4.70 -4.82
C GLY A 108 16.50 6.12 -4.94
N PHE A 109 17.26 6.58 -3.94
CA PHE A 109 17.80 7.95 -3.94
C PHE A 109 18.90 8.15 -4.98
N GLU A 110 19.55 7.05 -5.39
CA GLU A 110 20.56 7.08 -6.44
C GLU A 110 20.02 6.60 -7.80
N GLY A 111 18.74 6.22 -7.86
CA GLY A 111 18.10 5.74 -9.07
C GLY A 111 18.38 4.27 -9.42
N ASP A 112 18.95 3.51 -8.50
CA ASP A 112 19.35 2.12 -8.71
C ASP A 112 18.34 1.11 -8.13
N GLY A 113 17.17 1.58 -7.72
CA GLY A 113 16.14 0.74 -7.10
C GLY A 113 16.13 0.86 -5.58
N PRO A 114 15.35 0.01 -4.90
CA PRO A 114 15.21 0.07 -3.45
C PRO A 114 16.55 0.06 -2.71
N ASP A 115 16.65 0.90 -1.70
CA ASP A 115 17.90 1.10 -0.97
C ASP A 115 17.69 1.11 0.54
N GLU A 116 18.81 1.17 1.27
CA GLU A 116 18.82 1.18 2.72
C GLU A 116 18.10 2.39 3.29
N GLU A 117 18.21 3.56 2.66
CA GLU A 117 17.57 4.79 3.12
C GLU A 117 16.05 4.63 3.14
N ASN A 118 15.46 4.09 2.06
CA ASN A 118 14.02 3.82 2.01
C ASN A 118 13.59 2.81 3.06
N MET A 119 14.36 1.74 3.23
CA MET A 119 14.06 0.73 4.24
C MET A 119 14.12 1.31 5.65
N ASN A 120 15.11 2.15 5.92
CA ASN A 120 15.26 2.80 7.22
C ASN A 120 14.11 3.75 7.52
N ARG A 121 13.58 4.43 6.51
CA ARG A 121 12.42 5.30 6.69
C ARG A 121 11.19 4.50 7.13
N LEU A 122 10.92 3.37 6.48
CA LEU A 122 9.82 2.49 6.89
C LEU A 122 10.02 1.94 8.30
N LYS A 123 11.24 1.50 8.62
CA LYS A 123 11.57 0.99 9.95
C LYS A 123 11.40 2.05 11.04
N SER A 124 11.78 3.29 10.74
CA SER A 124 11.63 4.41 11.67
C SER A 124 10.17 4.70 11.97
N ILE A 125 9.34 4.71 10.93
CA ILE A 125 7.89 4.92 11.08
C ILE A 125 7.29 3.81 11.93
N ARG A 126 7.62 2.56 11.63
CA ARG A 126 7.13 1.41 12.39
C ARG A 126 7.55 1.48 13.86
N SER A 127 8.83 1.82 14.12
CA SER A 127 9.34 1.93 15.49
C SER A 127 8.63 3.01 16.28
N LYS A 128 8.33 4.13 15.66
CA LYS A 128 7.58 5.22 16.27
C LYS A 128 6.17 4.77 16.67
N LEU A 129 5.50 4.03 15.78
CA LEU A 129 4.15 3.54 16.05
C LEU A 129 4.11 2.51 17.19
N LEU A 130 5.13 1.68 17.29
CA LEU A 130 5.22 0.65 18.34
C LEU A 130 5.48 1.23 19.74
N LYS A 131 5.98 2.47 19.84
CA LYS A 131 6.24 3.15 21.10
C LYS A 131 4.99 3.83 21.67
N ASP A 132 4.03 4.08 20.84
CA ASP A 132 2.78 4.70 21.22
C ASP A 132 1.74 3.61 21.55
#